data_978a4a61774b1d44ea545729b3563d1e
#
_entry.id   978a4a61774b1d44ea545729b3563d1e
#
_cell.length_a   1.000
_cell.length_b   1.000
_cell.length_c   1.000
_cell.angle_alpha   90.00
_cell.angle_beta   90.00
_cell.angle_gamma   90.00
#
_symmetry.space_group_name_H-M   'P 1'
#
loop_
_entity.id
_entity.type
_entity.pdbx_description
1 polymer ?
#
loop_
_entity_poly.entity_id
_entity_poly.type
_entity_poly.pdbx_seq_one_letter_code
_entity_poly.pdbx_strand_id
1 'polypeptide(L)'
;AFETQKKELQKRRDSSVYLKEYLQVWLNQQKDFASSTVQVYQYVLDCVIPMMPDIKVCAVNENYINTLIRKISEQKSSYGLKLYELFGMALSSAFSDGILDFDPMKNVQRPRREKHMIFLYSDTEKTTFLQYAKRCDWYLEILLGMFCGLKRGEIYGLKFGDFDIEKKQVRIQREIVAKKTESKNGKMTNKPVEKDIRGSSSERILTLHDTIIKEVLVREKQSENAKFLRGQDYCDHDLITCQKNGEYRALASFNKFLKGLCRQAGVPEVSPQDLRDMYAEMMLRTNRVSFLVLKGLMGYATSKMYMKDILS
;
A
#
# COMPACT_ATOMS: atom_id res chain seq x y z
N ALA A 1 -43.79 -18.43 8.07
CA ALA A 1 -42.55 -17.79 7.54
C ALA A 1 -42.40 -16.34 8.02
N PHE A 2 -43.43 -15.47 7.89
CA PHE A 2 -43.34 -14.05 8.28
C PHE A 2 -43.24 -13.83 9.81
N GLU A 3 -43.96 -14.64 10.60
CA GLU A 3 -43.85 -14.57 12.07
C GLU A 3 -42.52 -15.13 12.61
N THR A 4 -41.99 -16.14 11.95
CA THR A 4 -40.68 -16.71 12.30
C THR A 4 -39.55 -15.72 12.03
N GLN A 5 -39.62 -15.01 10.89
CA GLN A 5 -38.70 -13.93 10.54
C GLN A 5 -38.80 -12.73 11.49
N LYS A 6 -40.02 -12.36 11.90
CA LYS A 6 -40.28 -11.29 12.87
C LYS A 6 -39.75 -11.65 14.27
N LYS A 7 -39.89 -12.90 14.68
CA LYS A 7 -39.32 -13.42 15.95
C LYS A 7 -37.80 -13.50 15.92
N GLU A 8 -37.19 -13.87 14.78
CA GLU A 8 -35.74 -13.83 14.62
C GLU A 8 -35.16 -12.39 14.60
N LEU A 9 -35.86 -11.45 13.96
CA LEU A 9 -35.53 -10.04 13.98
C LEU A 9 -35.65 -9.45 15.40
N GLN A 10 -36.71 -9.83 16.14
CA GLN A 10 -36.91 -9.44 17.54
C GLN A 10 -35.79 -10.02 18.43
N LYS A 11 -35.44 -11.29 18.23
CA LYS A 11 -34.37 -11.98 18.95
C LYS A 11 -32.99 -11.38 18.64
N ARG A 12 -32.77 -10.86 17.41
CA ARG A 12 -31.57 -10.11 17.05
C ARG A 12 -31.55 -8.72 17.68
N ARG A 13 -32.69 -8.04 17.84
CA ARG A 13 -32.83 -6.77 18.57
C ARG A 13 -32.57 -6.92 20.08
N ASP A 14 -33.02 -8.04 20.64
CA ASP A 14 -32.81 -8.37 22.07
C ASP A 14 -31.42 -8.95 22.34
N SER A 15 -30.66 -9.32 21.32
CA SER A 15 -29.31 -9.84 21.50
C SER A 15 -28.37 -8.76 22.01
N SER A 16 -27.89 -8.96 23.23
CA SER A 16 -26.93 -8.10 23.96
C SER A 16 -25.52 -8.13 23.36
N VAL A 17 -25.41 -8.06 22.02
CA VAL A 17 -24.11 -8.10 21.36
C VAL A 17 -23.34 -6.81 21.64
N TYR A 18 -22.16 -6.96 22.19
CA TYR A 18 -21.26 -5.83 22.43
C TYR A 18 -20.63 -5.36 21.10
N LEU A 19 -20.46 -4.04 20.99
CA LEU A 19 -19.89 -3.43 19.78
C LEU A 19 -18.53 -4.02 19.41
N LYS A 20 -17.66 -4.30 20.41
CA LYS A 20 -16.33 -4.90 20.21
C LYS A 20 -16.43 -6.24 19.48
N GLU A 21 -17.31 -7.11 19.97
CA GLU A 21 -17.53 -8.45 19.41
C GLU A 21 -18.15 -8.37 18.01
N TYR A 22 -19.15 -7.50 17.84
CA TYR A 22 -19.79 -7.28 16.56
C TYR A 22 -18.79 -6.87 15.49
N LEU A 23 -17.95 -5.87 15.76
CA LEU A 23 -16.95 -5.37 14.80
C LEU A 23 -15.94 -6.45 14.41
N GLN A 24 -15.50 -7.26 15.37
CA GLN A 24 -14.55 -8.34 15.12
C GLN A 24 -15.17 -9.44 14.26
N VAL A 25 -16.41 -9.88 14.58
CA VAL A 25 -17.14 -10.88 13.81
C VAL A 25 -17.44 -10.36 12.41
N TRP A 26 -17.93 -9.13 12.31
CA TRP A 26 -18.23 -8.49 11.03
C TRP A 26 -17.00 -8.42 10.13
N LEU A 27 -15.85 -7.98 10.65
CA LEU A 27 -14.62 -7.90 9.86
C LEU A 27 -14.15 -9.27 9.37
N ASN A 28 -14.27 -10.32 10.18
CA ASN A 28 -13.89 -11.68 9.82
C ASN A 28 -14.79 -12.28 8.72
N GLN A 29 -16.02 -11.77 8.58
CA GLN A 29 -16.98 -12.22 7.56
C GLN A 29 -16.73 -11.57 6.19
N GLN A 30 -15.91 -10.52 6.11
CA GLN A 30 -15.64 -9.79 4.85
C GLN A 30 -14.71 -10.57 3.93
N LYS A 31 -15.26 -11.46 3.10
CA LYS A 31 -14.50 -12.30 2.15
C LYS A 31 -14.00 -11.53 0.93
N ASP A 32 -14.69 -10.46 0.55
CA ASP A 32 -14.39 -9.65 -0.65
C ASP A 32 -13.28 -8.62 -0.42
N PHE A 33 -12.89 -8.42 0.83
CA PHE A 33 -11.82 -7.48 1.12
C PHE A 33 -10.45 -8.07 0.76
N ALA A 34 -9.62 -7.26 0.12
CA ALA A 34 -8.22 -7.62 -0.06
C ALA A 34 -7.56 -7.88 1.30
N SER A 35 -6.70 -8.89 1.38
CA SER A 35 -5.99 -9.25 2.62
C SER A 35 -5.29 -8.07 3.30
N SER A 36 -4.70 -7.14 2.51
CA SER A 36 -4.09 -5.92 3.03
C SER A 36 -5.11 -4.97 3.68
N THR A 37 -6.33 -4.90 3.15
CA THR A 37 -7.42 -4.07 3.69
C THR A 37 -7.89 -4.62 5.03
N VAL A 38 -8.12 -5.93 5.13
CA VAL A 38 -8.48 -6.61 6.40
C VAL A 38 -7.40 -6.36 7.45
N GLN A 39 -6.11 -6.45 7.07
CA GLN A 39 -5.01 -6.19 8.00
C GLN A 39 -5.00 -4.76 8.56
N VAL A 40 -5.31 -3.77 7.72
CA VAL A 40 -5.38 -2.37 8.17
C VAL A 40 -6.55 -2.17 9.13
N TYR A 41 -7.73 -2.71 8.81
CA TYR A 41 -8.89 -2.60 9.70
C TYR A 41 -8.70 -3.37 11.01
N GLN A 42 -8.11 -4.57 10.95
CA GLN A 42 -7.77 -5.33 12.17
C GLN A 42 -6.81 -4.54 13.06
N TYR A 43 -5.77 -3.95 12.46
CA TYR A 43 -4.83 -3.12 13.22
C TYR A 43 -5.52 -1.91 13.90
N VAL A 44 -6.44 -1.26 13.19
CA VAL A 44 -7.22 -0.14 13.76
C VAL A 44 -8.13 -0.63 14.89
N LEU A 45 -8.78 -1.79 14.74
CA LEU A 45 -9.57 -2.40 15.81
C LEU A 45 -8.71 -2.74 17.03
N ASP A 46 -7.55 -3.34 16.83
CA ASP A 46 -6.60 -3.69 17.91
C ASP A 46 -6.19 -2.43 18.70
N CYS A 47 -6.05 -1.29 18.02
CA CYS A 47 -5.74 -0.02 18.69
C CYS A 47 -6.94 0.59 19.42
N VAL A 48 -8.16 0.42 18.88
CA VAL A 48 -9.35 1.11 19.39
C VAL A 48 -10.11 0.32 20.43
N ILE A 49 -10.15 -1.01 20.33
CA ILE A 49 -10.87 -1.90 21.26
C ILE A 49 -10.50 -1.66 22.73
N PRO A 50 -9.22 -1.48 23.11
CA PRO A 50 -8.84 -1.20 24.50
C PRO A 50 -9.40 0.12 25.05
N MET A 51 -9.73 1.08 24.15
CA MET A 51 -10.27 2.40 24.54
C MET A 51 -11.81 2.43 24.53
N MET A 52 -12.44 1.37 24.03
CA MET A 52 -13.90 1.29 23.95
C MET A 52 -14.47 0.83 25.29
N PRO A 53 -15.44 1.52 25.89
CA PRO A 53 -16.25 0.96 26.96
C PRO A 53 -17.07 -0.22 26.44
N ASP A 54 -17.60 -1.04 27.37
CA ASP A 54 -18.51 -2.12 27.03
C ASP A 54 -19.89 -1.54 26.73
N ILE A 55 -20.15 -1.28 25.45
CA ILE A 55 -21.41 -0.76 24.93
C ILE A 55 -22.04 -1.77 23.97
N LYS A 56 -23.35 -1.92 24.06
CA LYS A 56 -24.13 -2.74 23.12
C LYS A 56 -24.23 -2.02 21.77
N VAL A 57 -24.32 -2.79 20.69
CA VAL A 57 -24.46 -2.22 19.33
C VAL A 57 -25.69 -1.30 19.25
N CYS A 58 -26.83 -1.68 19.83
CA CYS A 58 -28.07 -0.89 19.84
C CYS A 58 -27.97 0.45 20.60
N ALA A 59 -26.99 0.62 21.49
CA ALA A 59 -26.76 1.84 22.26
C ALA A 59 -25.75 2.79 21.61
N VAL A 60 -25.18 2.40 20.45
CA VAL A 60 -24.20 3.22 19.72
C VAL A 60 -24.91 4.42 19.11
N ASN A 61 -24.36 5.60 19.37
CA ASN A 61 -24.86 6.86 18.84
C ASN A 61 -23.73 7.70 18.22
N GLU A 62 -24.11 8.76 17.52
CA GLU A 62 -23.21 9.70 16.86
C GLU A 62 -22.12 10.26 17.80
N ASN A 63 -22.50 10.70 19.00
CA ASN A 63 -21.55 11.29 19.97
C ASN A 63 -20.48 10.31 20.40
N TYR A 64 -20.85 9.06 20.62
CA TYR A 64 -19.92 7.99 20.95
C TYR A 64 -18.93 7.77 19.81
N ILE A 65 -19.41 7.65 18.58
CA ILE A 65 -18.59 7.44 17.37
C ILE A 65 -17.62 8.62 17.16
N ASN A 66 -18.12 9.85 17.21
CA ASN A 66 -17.31 11.06 17.06
C ASN A 66 -16.21 11.14 18.12
N THR A 67 -16.51 10.75 19.36
CA THR A 67 -15.54 10.75 20.47
C THR A 67 -14.42 9.73 20.22
N LEU A 68 -14.74 8.52 19.78
CA LEU A 68 -13.74 7.49 19.47
C LEU A 68 -12.89 7.90 18.27
N ILE A 69 -13.50 8.37 17.20
CA ILE A 69 -12.79 8.83 16.00
C ILE A 69 -11.80 9.95 16.37
N ARG A 70 -12.22 10.90 17.20
CA ARG A 70 -11.34 11.98 17.67
C ARG A 70 -10.15 11.43 18.44
N LYS A 71 -10.40 10.61 19.46
CA LYS A 71 -9.33 10.01 20.29
C LYS A 71 -8.30 9.23 19.47
N ILE A 72 -8.75 8.42 18.51
CA ILE A 72 -7.81 7.65 17.66
C ILE A 72 -7.10 8.55 16.64
N SER A 73 -7.74 9.65 16.18
CA SER A 73 -7.13 10.63 15.28
C SER A 73 -6.00 11.40 15.96
N GLU A 74 -6.09 11.65 17.27
CA GLU A 74 -5.04 12.29 18.07
C GLU A 74 -3.76 11.43 18.12
N GLN A 75 -3.89 10.10 18.11
CA GLN A 75 -2.74 9.19 18.00
C GLN A 75 -2.17 9.19 16.57
N LYS A 76 -3.04 9.09 15.57
CA LYS A 76 -2.69 9.13 14.17
C LYS A 76 -3.91 9.48 13.32
N SER A 77 -3.87 10.59 12.63
CA SER A 77 -4.98 11.10 11.78
C SER A 77 -5.50 10.06 10.79
N SER A 78 -4.62 9.28 10.14
CA SER A 78 -5.01 8.23 9.21
C SER A 78 -5.81 7.09 9.85
N TYR A 79 -5.67 6.84 11.16
CA TYR A 79 -6.42 5.80 11.86
C TYR A 79 -7.86 6.24 12.14
N GLY A 80 -8.08 7.53 12.46
CA GLY A 80 -9.42 8.07 12.60
C GLY A 80 -10.24 7.94 11.32
N LEU A 81 -9.62 8.23 10.16
CA LEU A 81 -10.28 8.03 8.88
C LEU A 81 -10.60 6.54 8.61
N LYS A 82 -9.68 5.64 8.94
CA LYS A 82 -9.90 4.20 8.78
C LYS A 82 -10.98 3.66 9.72
N LEU A 83 -11.03 4.16 10.95
CA LEU A 83 -12.11 3.82 11.89
C LEU A 83 -13.47 4.33 11.39
N TYR A 84 -13.52 5.56 10.86
CA TYR A 84 -14.73 6.09 10.24
C TYR A 84 -15.22 5.20 9.09
N GLU A 85 -14.33 4.79 8.19
CA GLU A 85 -14.65 3.90 7.07
C GLU A 85 -15.15 2.53 7.56
N LEU A 86 -14.49 1.95 8.57
CA LEU A 86 -14.88 0.67 9.17
C LEU A 86 -16.26 0.75 9.83
N PHE A 87 -16.49 1.77 10.66
CA PHE A 87 -17.80 1.99 11.31
C PHE A 87 -18.90 2.22 10.30
N GLY A 88 -18.62 3.02 9.23
CA GLY A 88 -19.57 3.25 8.16
C GLY A 88 -20.06 1.94 7.55
N MET A 89 -19.16 1.04 7.20
CA MET A 89 -19.52 -0.25 6.62
C MET A 89 -20.21 -1.19 7.63
N ALA A 90 -19.63 -1.34 8.83
CA ALA A 90 -20.12 -2.29 9.82
C ALA A 90 -21.48 -1.88 10.43
N LEU A 91 -21.66 -0.61 10.75
CA LEU A 91 -22.92 -0.13 11.35
C LEU A 91 -24.03 0.02 10.30
N SER A 92 -23.70 0.34 9.04
CA SER A 92 -24.68 0.27 7.96
C SER A 92 -25.14 -1.18 7.71
N SER A 93 -24.25 -2.17 7.84
CA SER A 93 -24.64 -3.59 7.81
C SER A 93 -25.55 -3.92 8.99
N ALA A 94 -25.22 -3.49 10.21
CA ALA A 94 -26.07 -3.68 11.40
C ALA A 94 -27.47 -3.06 11.25
N PHE A 95 -27.56 -1.90 10.62
CA PHE A 95 -28.83 -1.25 10.31
C PHE A 95 -29.61 -2.06 9.26
N SER A 96 -28.97 -2.49 8.18
CA SER A 96 -29.61 -3.31 7.13
C SER A 96 -30.10 -4.66 7.65
N ASP A 97 -29.36 -5.25 8.60
CA ASP A 97 -29.69 -6.52 9.26
C ASP A 97 -30.76 -6.38 10.36
N GLY A 98 -31.23 -5.15 10.62
CA GLY A 98 -32.25 -4.85 11.65
C GLY A 98 -31.75 -4.95 13.09
N ILE A 99 -30.44 -4.97 13.31
CA ILE A 99 -29.80 -4.90 14.65
C ILE A 99 -29.90 -3.49 15.21
N LEU A 100 -29.87 -2.49 14.34
CA LEU A 100 -30.06 -1.07 14.67
C LEU A 100 -31.38 -0.54 14.10
N ASP A 101 -32.06 0.31 14.87
CA ASP A 101 -33.29 0.98 14.45
C ASP A 101 -33.01 2.23 13.60
N PHE A 102 -31.80 2.77 13.67
CA PHE A 102 -31.34 3.95 12.93
C PHE A 102 -29.89 3.81 12.53
N ASP A 103 -29.48 4.52 11.51
CA ASP A 103 -28.07 4.60 11.11
C ASP A 103 -27.32 5.63 11.95
N PRO A 104 -26.46 5.22 12.90
CA PRO A 104 -25.72 6.13 13.77
C PRO A 104 -24.62 6.90 13.02
N MET A 105 -24.30 6.51 11.78
CA MET A 105 -23.27 7.18 10.96
C MET A 105 -23.81 8.39 10.18
N LYS A 106 -25.13 8.57 10.13
CA LYS A 106 -25.79 9.57 9.26
C LYS A 106 -25.26 10.99 9.42
N ASN A 107 -24.95 11.42 10.64
CA ASN A 107 -24.47 12.77 10.94
C ASN A 107 -23.00 12.78 11.41
N VAL A 108 -22.32 11.62 11.45
CA VAL A 108 -20.91 11.54 11.87
C VAL A 108 -20.03 12.26 10.87
N GLN A 109 -19.23 13.19 11.34
CA GLN A 109 -18.33 13.96 10.51
C GLN A 109 -17.15 13.10 10.06
N ARG A 110 -16.96 13.03 8.73
CA ARG A 110 -15.81 12.35 8.19
C ARG A 110 -14.53 13.10 8.56
N PRO A 111 -13.53 12.44 9.21
CA PRO A 111 -12.25 13.04 9.49
C PRO A 111 -11.59 13.57 8.22
N ARG A 112 -11.00 14.75 8.30
CA ARG A 112 -10.21 15.29 7.18
C ARG A 112 -8.96 14.45 7.01
N ARG A 113 -8.71 14.04 5.78
CA ARG A 113 -7.41 13.45 5.42
C ARG A 113 -6.38 14.57 5.46
N GLU A 114 -5.30 14.37 6.20
CA GLU A 114 -4.14 15.23 6.07
C GLU A 114 -3.66 15.19 4.61
N LYS A 115 -3.42 16.36 4.03
CA LYS A 115 -2.84 16.43 2.69
C LYS A 115 -1.44 15.83 2.77
N HIS A 116 -1.17 14.85 1.92
CA HIS A 116 0.21 14.41 1.70
C HIS A 116 0.92 15.57 0.99
N MET A 117 1.77 16.26 1.74
CA MET A 117 2.67 17.23 1.14
C MET A 117 3.63 16.46 0.24
N ILE A 118 3.58 16.74 -1.06
CA ILE A 118 4.55 16.18 -2.00
C ILE A 118 5.90 16.80 -1.65
N PHE A 119 6.82 15.94 -1.27
CA PHE A 119 8.18 16.33 -0.99
C PHE A 119 9.03 16.15 -2.25
N LEU A 120 9.68 17.21 -2.68
CA LEU A 120 10.53 17.23 -3.86
C LEU A 120 11.93 17.69 -3.48
N TYR A 121 12.93 16.98 -3.95
CA TYR A 121 14.31 17.45 -3.87
C TYR A 121 14.55 18.67 -4.77
N SER A 122 15.31 19.63 -4.28
CA SER A 122 16.00 20.60 -5.13
C SER A 122 16.97 19.90 -6.08
N ASP A 123 17.41 20.58 -7.13
CA ASP A 123 18.35 19.98 -8.09
C ASP A 123 19.70 19.61 -7.43
N THR A 124 20.12 20.37 -6.42
CA THR A 124 21.31 20.08 -5.61
C THR A 124 21.14 18.81 -4.77
N GLU A 125 20.03 18.70 -4.02
CA GLU A 125 19.73 17.51 -3.22
C GLU A 125 19.59 16.26 -4.08
N LYS A 126 18.91 16.38 -5.24
CA LYS A 126 18.76 15.31 -6.22
C LYS A 126 20.12 14.82 -6.72
N THR A 127 21.00 15.75 -7.09
CA THR A 127 22.35 15.42 -7.57
C THR A 127 23.16 14.73 -6.48
N THR A 128 23.16 15.26 -5.27
CA THR A 128 23.84 14.67 -4.12
C THR A 128 23.29 13.27 -3.82
N PHE A 129 21.97 13.13 -3.73
CA PHE A 129 21.33 11.84 -3.49
C PHE A 129 21.74 10.79 -4.52
N LEU A 130 21.70 11.12 -5.83
CA LEU A 130 22.07 10.23 -6.91
C LEU A 130 23.55 9.85 -6.91
N GLN A 131 24.45 10.76 -6.51
CA GLN A 131 25.88 10.46 -6.36
C GLN A 131 26.15 9.40 -5.30
N TYR A 132 25.43 9.47 -4.16
CA TYR A 132 25.50 8.45 -3.11
C TYR A 132 24.81 7.15 -3.55
N ALA A 133 23.63 7.26 -4.17
CA ALA A 133 22.86 6.11 -4.66
C ALA A 133 23.66 5.25 -5.65
N LYS A 134 24.42 5.87 -6.55
CA LYS A 134 25.20 5.16 -7.58
C LYS A 134 26.21 4.16 -7.01
N ARG A 135 26.59 4.30 -5.75
CA ARG A 135 27.55 3.42 -5.06
C ARG A 135 26.87 2.27 -4.31
N CYS A 136 25.56 2.15 -4.43
CA CYS A 136 24.76 1.21 -3.62
C CYS A 136 24.10 0.14 -4.45
N ASP A 137 23.90 -1.04 -3.86
CA ASP A 137 23.20 -2.18 -4.48
C ASP A 137 21.73 -1.89 -4.86
N TRP A 138 21.17 -0.76 -4.39
CA TRP A 138 19.80 -0.34 -4.65
C TRP A 138 19.68 0.76 -5.72
N TYR A 139 20.75 1.00 -6.46
CA TYR A 139 20.74 2.09 -7.44
C TYR A 139 19.71 1.90 -8.53
N LEU A 140 19.57 0.69 -9.06
CA LEU A 140 18.58 0.35 -10.08
C LEU A 140 17.13 0.61 -9.58
N GLU A 141 16.81 0.18 -8.34
CA GLU A 141 15.50 0.37 -7.75
C GLU A 141 15.17 1.86 -7.54
N ILE A 142 16.16 2.66 -7.18
CA ILE A 142 16.03 4.13 -7.08
C ILE A 142 15.75 4.74 -8.44
N LEU A 143 16.49 4.33 -9.49
CA LEU A 143 16.25 4.81 -10.85
C LEU A 143 14.86 4.45 -11.36
N LEU A 144 14.39 3.23 -11.12
CA LEU A 144 13.06 2.78 -11.49
C LEU A 144 11.95 3.56 -10.75
N GLY A 145 12.15 3.88 -9.48
CA GLY A 145 11.22 4.73 -8.72
C GLY A 145 11.21 6.17 -9.23
N MET A 146 12.39 6.78 -9.38
CA MET A 146 12.56 8.21 -9.61
C MET A 146 12.43 8.63 -11.07
N PHE A 147 12.72 7.75 -12.04
CA PHE A 147 12.72 8.06 -13.48
C PHE A 147 11.73 7.23 -14.29
N CYS A 148 11.08 6.22 -13.70
CA CYS A 148 10.01 5.45 -14.33
C CYS A 148 8.71 5.49 -13.53
N GLY A 149 8.72 6.06 -12.34
CA GLY A 149 7.53 6.20 -11.50
C GLY A 149 6.93 4.87 -11.06
N LEU A 150 7.72 3.80 -10.91
CA LEU A 150 7.22 2.50 -10.50
C LEU A 150 6.85 2.48 -9.01
N LYS A 151 5.79 1.73 -8.69
CA LYS A 151 5.44 1.40 -7.30
C LYS A 151 6.48 0.44 -6.72
N ARG A 152 6.72 0.53 -5.42
CA ARG A 152 7.65 -0.39 -4.74
C ARG A 152 7.34 -1.86 -5.03
N GLY A 153 6.07 -2.26 -5.00
CA GLY A 153 5.67 -3.64 -5.30
C GLY A 153 5.94 -4.03 -6.75
N GLU A 154 5.79 -3.11 -7.69
CA GLU A 154 6.12 -3.32 -9.11
C GLU A 154 7.63 -3.52 -9.28
N ILE A 155 8.49 -2.65 -8.68
CA ILE A 155 9.95 -2.79 -8.71
C ILE A 155 10.38 -4.17 -8.22
N TYR A 156 9.81 -4.64 -7.10
CA TYR A 156 10.13 -5.96 -6.54
C TYR A 156 9.61 -7.12 -7.39
N GLY A 157 8.58 -6.89 -8.19
CA GLY A 157 7.99 -7.91 -9.08
C GLY A 157 8.66 -8.00 -10.45
N LEU A 158 9.56 -7.09 -10.81
CA LEU A 158 10.24 -7.13 -12.09
C LEU A 158 11.17 -8.33 -12.21
N LYS A 159 11.10 -8.99 -13.36
CA LYS A 159 11.99 -10.09 -13.78
C LYS A 159 12.87 -9.65 -14.95
N PHE A 160 14.01 -10.32 -15.15
CA PHE A 160 14.86 -10.01 -16.30
C PHE A 160 14.10 -10.19 -17.62
N GLY A 161 13.24 -11.20 -17.74
CA GLY A 161 12.39 -11.41 -18.90
C GLY A 161 11.33 -10.35 -19.20
N ASP A 162 11.12 -9.35 -18.31
CA ASP A 162 10.22 -8.22 -18.56
C ASP A 162 10.88 -7.12 -19.40
N PHE A 163 12.20 -7.16 -19.59
CA PHE A 163 12.96 -6.12 -20.27
C PHE A 163 13.23 -6.52 -21.73
N ASP A 164 12.82 -5.65 -22.64
CA ASP A 164 13.23 -5.66 -24.06
C ASP A 164 14.40 -4.67 -24.21
N ILE A 165 15.60 -5.19 -24.18
CA ILE A 165 16.84 -4.38 -24.19
C ILE A 165 17.01 -3.65 -25.53
N GLU A 166 16.64 -4.28 -26.65
CA GLU A 166 16.75 -3.69 -28.00
C GLU A 166 15.79 -2.52 -28.17
N LYS A 167 14.52 -2.69 -27.72
CA LYS A 167 13.50 -1.63 -27.77
C LYS A 167 13.61 -0.67 -26.59
N LYS A 168 14.49 -0.93 -25.63
CA LYS A 168 14.63 -0.16 -24.38
C LYS A 168 13.28 0.00 -23.66
N GLN A 169 12.58 -1.12 -23.47
CA GLN A 169 11.27 -1.17 -22.85
C GLN A 169 11.24 -2.12 -21.67
N VAL A 170 10.33 -1.86 -20.74
CA VAL A 170 9.98 -2.78 -19.66
C VAL A 170 8.47 -2.94 -19.58
N ARG A 171 7.99 -4.18 -19.42
CA ARG A 171 6.59 -4.50 -19.21
C ARG A 171 6.30 -4.70 -17.73
N ILE A 172 5.41 -3.89 -17.19
CA ILE A 172 4.95 -3.99 -15.81
C ILE A 172 3.70 -4.85 -15.79
N GLN A 173 3.80 -6.09 -15.30
CA GLN A 173 2.72 -7.08 -15.36
C GLN A 173 2.49 -7.82 -14.03
N ARG A 174 3.28 -7.52 -12.99
CA ARG A 174 3.12 -8.08 -11.65
C ARG A 174 3.62 -7.13 -10.56
N GLU A 175 3.20 -7.40 -9.34
CA GLU A 175 3.69 -6.72 -8.15
C GLU A 175 3.94 -7.72 -7.02
N ILE A 176 4.89 -7.44 -6.13
CA ILE A 176 5.04 -8.18 -4.88
C ILE A 176 4.26 -7.45 -3.79
N VAL A 177 3.40 -8.20 -3.11
CA VAL A 177 2.61 -7.74 -1.97
C VAL A 177 2.97 -8.52 -0.70
N ALA A 178 2.79 -7.92 0.46
CA ALA A 178 2.94 -8.61 1.73
C ALA A 178 1.64 -9.35 2.07
N LYS A 179 1.73 -10.66 2.30
CA LYS A 179 0.62 -11.47 2.79
C LYS A 179 0.95 -11.97 4.20
N LYS A 180 0.04 -11.75 5.15
CA LYS A 180 0.18 -12.36 6.48
C LYS A 180 0.01 -13.86 6.36
N THR A 181 0.97 -14.58 6.87
CA THR A 181 0.94 -16.05 6.98
C THR A 181 1.35 -16.43 8.38
N GLU A 182 0.70 -17.43 8.91
CA GLU A 182 1.09 -18.03 10.20
C GLU A 182 2.39 -18.83 10.00
N SER A 183 3.40 -18.54 10.80
CA SER A 183 4.64 -19.32 10.82
C SER A 183 4.43 -20.63 11.60
N LYS A 184 5.32 -21.59 11.41
CA LYS A 184 5.29 -22.89 12.13
C LYS A 184 5.22 -22.75 13.67
N ASN A 185 5.54 -21.58 14.20
CA ASN A 185 5.53 -21.28 15.65
C ASN A 185 4.28 -20.44 16.05
N GLY A 186 3.21 -20.43 15.26
CA GLY A 186 1.98 -19.67 15.53
C GLY A 186 2.12 -18.15 15.40
N LYS A 187 3.30 -17.63 15.05
CA LYS A 187 3.53 -16.19 14.88
C LYS A 187 3.16 -15.73 13.48
N MET A 188 2.33 -14.69 13.40
CA MET A 188 1.98 -14.07 12.13
C MET A 188 3.18 -13.31 11.54
N THR A 189 3.57 -13.67 10.33
CA THR A 189 4.68 -13.04 9.58
C THR A 189 4.18 -12.55 8.23
N ASN A 190 4.78 -11.45 7.75
CA ASN A 190 4.50 -10.93 6.42
C ASN A 190 5.43 -11.62 5.41
N LYS A 191 4.88 -12.48 4.56
CA LYS A 191 5.64 -13.06 3.45
C LYS A 191 5.39 -12.29 2.15
N PRO A 192 6.43 -12.04 1.33
CA PRO A 192 6.27 -11.52 -0.01
C PRO A 192 5.56 -12.54 -0.90
N VAL A 193 4.56 -12.10 -1.65
CA VAL A 193 3.78 -12.94 -2.58
C VAL A 193 3.66 -12.20 -3.90
N GLU A 194 3.90 -12.89 -4.99
CA GLU A 194 3.69 -12.37 -6.34
C GLU A 194 2.19 -12.25 -6.63
N LYS A 195 1.77 -11.09 -7.13
CA LYS A 195 0.42 -10.81 -7.58
C LYS A 195 0.47 -10.36 -9.04
N ASP A 196 -0.27 -11.06 -9.87
CA ASP A 196 -0.46 -10.72 -11.27
C ASP A 196 -1.34 -9.46 -11.41
N ILE A 197 -0.93 -8.52 -12.26
CA ILE A 197 -1.69 -7.30 -12.57
C ILE A 197 -2.04 -7.19 -14.06
N ARG A 198 -1.82 -8.24 -14.85
CA ARG A 198 -2.19 -8.28 -16.26
C ARG A 198 -3.70 -8.07 -16.41
N GLY A 199 -4.09 -7.34 -17.47
CA GLY A 199 -5.48 -6.96 -17.71
C GLY A 199 -6.03 -5.87 -16.78
N SER A 200 -5.26 -5.41 -15.79
CA SER A 200 -5.62 -4.26 -14.95
C SER A 200 -5.11 -2.94 -15.55
N SER A 201 -5.64 -1.82 -15.04
CA SER A 201 -5.14 -0.48 -15.39
C SER A 201 -3.68 -0.22 -14.98
N SER A 202 -3.08 -1.12 -14.21
CA SER A 202 -1.67 -1.03 -13.79
C SER A 202 -0.71 -1.71 -14.76
N GLU A 203 -1.20 -2.62 -15.63
CA GLU A 203 -0.38 -3.21 -16.70
C GLU A 203 0.00 -2.14 -17.72
N ARG A 204 1.28 -2.03 -18.02
CA ARG A 204 1.80 -1.04 -18.97
C ARG A 204 3.19 -1.38 -19.45
N ILE A 205 3.59 -0.76 -20.57
CA ILE A 205 4.96 -0.79 -21.10
C ILE A 205 5.54 0.62 -20.94
N LEU A 206 6.75 0.69 -20.43
CA LEU A 206 7.48 1.94 -20.26
C LEU A 206 8.76 1.90 -21.08
N THR A 207 9.10 3.05 -21.69
CA THR A 207 10.40 3.24 -22.36
C THR A 207 11.44 3.64 -21.31
N LEU A 208 12.63 3.04 -21.41
CA LEU A 208 13.72 3.20 -20.46
C LEU A 208 14.85 4.05 -21.05
N HIS A 209 15.49 4.82 -20.19
CA HIS A 209 16.71 5.53 -20.52
C HIS A 209 17.90 4.56 -20.53
N ASP A 210 18.92 4.86 -21.36
CA ASP A 210 20.13 4.03 -21.51
C ASP A 210 20.85 3.73 -20.19
N THR A 211 20.82 4.66 -19.24
CA THR A 211 21.38 4.45 -17.91
C THR A 211 20.71 3.31 -17.19
N ILE A 212 19.37 3.21 -17.27
CA ILE A 212 18.61 2.12 -16.62
C ILE A 212 18.90 0.80 -17.30
N ILE A 213 18.96 0.76 -18.63
CA ILE A 213 19.33 -0.43 -19.39
C ILE A 213 20.71 -0.93 -18.98
N LYS A 214 21.69 -0.04 -18.86
CA LYS A 214 23.05 -0.40 -18.40
C LYS A 214 23.03 -1.03 -17.00
N GLU A 215 22.26 -0.46 -16.08
CA GLU A 215 22.15 -1.00 -14.72
C GLU A 215 21.41 -2.35 -14.68
N VAL A 216 20.42 -2.58 -15.55
CA VAL A 216 19.75 -3.88 -15.71
C VAL A 216 20.78 -4.93 -16.17
N LEU A 217 21.57 -4.64 -17.19
CA LEU A 217 22.62 -5.57 -17.69
C LEU A 217 23.71 -5.86 -16.63
N VAL A 218 24.08 -4.86 -15.82
CA VAL A 218 25.00 -5.04 -14.69
C VAL A 218 24.38 -5.97 -13.65
N ARG A 219 23.10 -5.77 -13.31
CA ARG A 219 22.36 -6.60 -12.35
C ARG A 219 22.21 -8.04 -12.85
N GLU A 220 21.97 -8.24 -14.15
CA GLU A 220 21.87 -9.56 -14.77
C GLU A 220 23.16 -10.35 -14.58
N LYS A 221 24.31 -9.75 -14.92
CA LYS A 221 25.63 -10.37 -14.71
C LYS A 221 25.89 -10.68 -13.23
N GLN A 222 25.48 -9.80 -12.31
CA GLN A 222 25.60 -10.05 -10.87
C GLN A 222 24.74 -11.25 -10.43
N SER A 223 23.53 -11.38 -10.98
CA SER A 223 22.63 -12.50 -10.72
C SER A 223 23.21 -13.81 -11.24
N GLU A 224 23.73 -13.84 -12.48
CA GLU A 224 24.39 -15.01 -13.08
C GLU A 224 25.60 -15.48 -12.24
N ASN A 225 26.44 -14.54 -11.82
CA ASN A 225 27.56 -14.86 -10.93
C ASN A 225 27.10 -15.43 -9.59
N ALA A 226 26.02 -14.86 -8.99
CA ALA A 226 25.47 -15.37 -7.75
C ALA A 226 24.86 -16.77 -7.89
N LYS A 227 24.21 -17.06 -9.03
CA LYS A 227 23.70 -18.39 -9.38
C LYS A 227 24.86 -19.38 -9.51
N PHE A 228 25.89 -19.00 -10.23
CA PHE A 228 27.09 -19.85 -10.42
C PHE A 228 27.78 -20.18 -9.09
N LEU A 229 28.00 -19.18 -8.23
CA LEU A 229 28.68 -19.35 -6.95
C LEU A 229 27.91 -20.18 -5.93
N ARG A 230 26.57 -20.12 -5.95
CA ARG A 230 25.72 -20.79 -4.96
C ARG A 230 25.16 -22.13 -5.43
N GLY A 231 25.12 -22.36 -6.73
CA GLY A 231 24.59 -23.59 -7.30
C GLY A 231 23.16 -23.88 -6.79
N GLN A 232 22.98 -25.03 -6.18
CA GLN A 232 21.67 -25.50 -5.68
C GLN A 232 21.09 -24.66 -4.51
N ASP A 233 21.91 -23.86 -3.82
CA ASP A 233 21.47 -22.98 -2.74
C ASP A 233 20.90 -21.65 -3.25
N TYR A 234 20.84 -21.44 -4.55
CA TYR A 234 20.24 -20.26 -5.15
C TYR A 234 18.79 -20.50 -5.55
N CYS A 235 17.89 -19.68 -4.99
CA CYS A 235 16.46 -19.70 -5.34
C CYS A 235 16.21 -18.81 -6.57
N ASP A 236 16.13 -19.40 -7.75
CA ASP A 236 15.95 -18.63 -8.99
C ASP A 236 14.48 -18.29 -9.24
N HIS A 237 14.11 -17.06 -8.94
CA HIS A 237 12.81 -16.46 -9.26
C HIS A 237 12.87 -15.50 -10.46
N ASP A 238 14.00 -15.41 -11.14
CA ASP A 238 14.28 -14.47 -12.23
C ASP A 238 14.14 -12.99 -11.85
N LEU A 239 14.13 -12.64 -10.56
CA LEU A 239 13.89 -11.29 -10.06
C LEU A 239 15.12 -10.39 -10.18
N ILE A 240 14.92 -9.14 -10.64
CA ILE A 240 15.97 -8.12 -10.62
C ILE A 240 16.25 -7.61 -9.20
N THR A 241 15.26 -7.69 -8.32
CA THR A 241 15.33 -7.22 -6.92
C THR A 241 15.15 -8.41 -5.98
N CYS A 242 16.22 -9.11 -5.68
CA CYS A 242 16.22 -10.28 -4.79
C CYS A 242 17.30 -10.16 -3.70
N GLN A 243 17.30 -11.08 -2.76
CA GLN A 243 18.40 -11.31 -1.82
C GLN A 243 19.61 -11.95 -2.54
N LYS A 244 20.76 -11.98 -1.87
CA LYS A 244 21.98 -12.58 -2.43
C LYS A 244 21.84 -14.08 -2.78
N ASN A 245 20.87 -14.77 -2.18
CA ASN A 245 20.53 -16.15 -2.48
C ASN A 245 19.36 -16.29 -3.46
N GLY A 246 18.92 -15.23 -4.13
CA GLY A 246 17.80 -15.22 -5.07
C GLY A 246 16.41 -15.10 -4.45
N GLU A 247 16.27 -15.26 -3.14
CA GLU A 247 14.99 -15.15 -2.44
C GLU A 247 14.38 -13.75 -2.49
N TYR A 248 13.07 -13.67 -2.30
CA TYR A 248 12.36 -12.38 -2.21
C TYR A 248 12.91 -11.50 -1.10
N ARG A 249 13.13 -10.24 -1.38
CA ARG A 249 13.42 -9.23 -0.34
C ARG A 249 12.17 -8.84 0.42
N ALA A 250 12.31 -8.54 1.71
CA ALA A 250 11.22 -7.95 2.50
C ALA A 250 10.88 -6.55 1.97
N LEU A 251 9.59 -6.27 1.72
CA LEU A 251 9.14 -4.99 1.15
C LEU A 251 9.58 -3.76 1.99
N ALA A 252 9.72 -3.92 3.30
CA ALA A 252 10.17 -2.85 4.19
C ALA A 252 11.67 -2.50 4.02
N SER A 253 12.47 -3.38 3.41
CA SER A 253 13.93 -3.19 3.32
C SER A 253 14.30 -1.98 2.47
N PHE A 254 13.58 -1.69 1.40
CA PHE A 254 13.82 -0.52 0.56
C PHE A 254 13.57 0.80 1.32
N ASN A 255 12.48 0.91 2.09
CA ASN A 255 12.21 2.08 2.91
C ASN A 255 13.32 2.32 3.94
N LYS A 256 13.76 1.24 4.62
CA LYS A 256 14.83 1.32 5.61
C LYS A 256 16.14 1.76 4.96
N PHE A 257 16.45 1.21 3.79
CA PHE A 257 17.63 1.55 3.01
C PHE A 257 17.62 3.04 2.59
N LEU A 258 16.51 3.52 1.99
CA LEU A 258 16.38 4.91 1.55
C LEU A 258 16.62 5.89 2.68
N LYS A 259 16.04 5.66 3.86
CA LYS A 259 16.28 6.50 5.04
C LYS A 259 17.77 6.53 5.44
N GLY A 260 18.43 5.39 5.42
CA GLY A 260 19.87 5.32 5.71
C GLY A 260 20.70 6.08 4.67
N LEU A 261 20.37 5.93 3.39
CA LEU A 261 21.05 6.62 2.29
C LEU A 261 20.87 8.15 2.38
N CYS A 262 19.66 8.63 2.66
CA CYS A 262 19.39 10.06 2.81
C CYS A 262 20.21 10.67 3.94
N ARG A 263 20.32 9.98 5.09
CA ARG A 263 21.16 10.43 6.22
C ARG A 263 22.63 10.50 5.83
N GLN A 264 23.14 9.50 5.11
CA GLN A 264 24.52 9.49 4.63
C GLN A 264 24.80 10.60 3.61
N ALA A 265 23.84 10.91 2.75
CA ALA A 265 23.94 11.96 1.75
C ALA A 265 23.68 13.36 2.33
N GLY A 266 23.21 13.48 3.58
CA GLY A 266 22.86 14.77 4.19
C GLY A 266 21.66 15.46 3.53
N VAL A 267 20.72 14.66 2.95
CA VAL A 267 19.51 15.15 2.31
C VAL A 267 18.26 14.71 3.11
N PRO A 268 17.13 15.41 2.95
CA PRO A 268 15.88 15.01 3.62
C PRO A 268 15.47 13.57 3.31
N GLU A 269 14.86 12.90 4.31
CA GLU A 269 14.41 11.51 4.15
C GLU A 269 13.27 11.39 3.14
N VAL A 270 13.40 10.46 2.20
CA VAL A 270 12.37 10.12 1.22
C VAL A 270 11.93 8.68 1.33
N SER A 271 10.69 8.42 0.94
CA SER A 271 10.09 7.11 0.77
C SER A 271 10.07 6.70 -0.70
N PRO A 272 9.78 5.42 -1.03
CA PRO A 272 9.55 5.02 -2.41
C PRO A 272 8.39 5.77 -3.09
N GLN A 273 7.41 6.27 -2.34
CA GLN A 273 6.34 7.09 -2.89
C GLN A 273 6.86 8.47 -3.29
N ASP A 274 7.74 9.09 -2.48
CA ASP A 274 8.31 10.39 -2.82
C ASP A 274 9.18 10.33 -4.08
N LEU A 275 9.93 9.23 -4.31
CA LEU A 275 10.65 9.02 -5.57
C LEU A 275 9.72 9.01 -6.77
N ARG A 276 8.56 8.36 -6.62
CA ARG A 276 7.54 8.29 -7.66
C ARG A 276 6.84 9.65 -7.87
N ASP A 277 6.67 10.44 -6.81
CA ASP A 277 6.09 11.78 -6.88
C ASP A 277 7.07 12.75 -7.58
N MET A 278 8.38 12.60 -7.36
CA MET A 278 9.42 13.30 -8.10
C MET A 278 9.38 12.99 -9.61
N TYR A 279 9.12 11.73 -10.00
CA TYR A 279 8.90 11.38 -11.41
C TYR A 279 7.71 12.15 -11.99
N ALA A 280 6.61 12.15 -11.27
CA ALA A 280 5.39 12.79 -11.73
C ALA A 280 5.57 14.30 -11.91
N GLU A 281 6.20 14.96 -10.95
CA GLU A 281 6.52 16.38 -11.03
C GLU A 281 7.43 16.69 -12.21
N MET A 282 8.50 15.89 -12.38
CA MET A 282 9.44 16.06 -13.49
C MET A 282 8.71 15.97 -14.85
N MET A 283 7.79 15.00 -15.01
CA MET A 283 7.01 14.83 -16.25
C MET A 283 6.05 16.00 -16.50
N LEU A 284 5.42 16.54 -15.46
CA LEU A 284 4.53 17.69 -15.57
C LEU A 284 5.28 18.99 -15.87
N ARG A 285 6.43 19.24 -15.22
CA ARG A 285 7.26 20.43 -15.45
C ARG A 285 7.72 20.56 -16.89
N THR A 286 7.97 19.44 -17.56
CA THR A 286 8.44 19.46 -18.96
C THR A 286 7.35 19.87 -19.96
N ASN A 287 6.08 19.95 -19.55
CA ASN A 287 4.91 20.18 -20.40
C ASN A 287 4.82 19.25 -21.63
N ARG A 288 5.59 18.16 -21.64
CA ARG A 288 5.63 17.19 -22.76
C ARG A 288 4.58 16.10 -22.62
N VAL A 289 3.99 15.97 -21.44
CA VAL A 289 3.06 14.88 -21.14
C VAL A 289 1.81 15.45 -20.52
N SER A 290 0.65 15.11 -21.12
CA SER A 290 -0.64 15.48 -20.52
C SER A 290 -0.86 14.69 -19.22
N PHE A 291 -1.67 15.23 -18.33
CA PHE A 291 -2.06 14.57 -17.11
C PHE A 291 -2.64 13.15 -17.33
N LEU A 292 -3.43 12.98 -18.41
CA LEU A 292 -4.04 11.69 -18.77
C LEU A 292 -2.98 10.65 -19.14
N VAL A 293 -1.96 11.06 -19.89
CA VAL A 293 -0.83 10.20 -20.27
C VAL A 293 -0.01 9.84 -19.03
N LEU A 294 0.29 10.83 -18.17
CA LEU A 294 1.02 10.58 -16.92
C LEU A 294 0.30 9.59 -16.02
N LYS A 295 -1.03 9.71 -15.90
CA LYS A 295 -1.87 8.74 -15.19
C LYS A 295 -1.64 7.32 -15.69
N GLY A 296 -1.62 7.12 -17.03
CA GLY A 296 -1.34 5.82 -17.66
C GLY A 296 0.07 5.34 -17.35
N LEU A 297 1.09 6.19 -17.52
CA LEU A 297 2.49 5.87 -17.23
C LEU A 297 2.70 5.45 -15.77
N MET A 298 1.94 6.03 -14.84
CA MET A 298 2.01 5.69 -13.42
C MET A 298 1.09 4.54 -13.01
N GLY A 299 0.26 3.99 -13.90
CA GLY A 299 -0.63 2.87 -13.59
C GLY A 299 -1.68 3.21 -12.52
N TYR A 300 -2.35 4.37 -12.64
CA TYR A 300 -3.47 4.76 -11.78
C TYR A 300 -4.81 4.46 -12.45
N ALA A 301 -5.70 3.76 -11.75
CA ALA A 301 -7.04 3.44 -12.24
C ALA A 301 -7.95 4.69 -12.36
N THR A 302 -7.87 5.63 -11.41
CA THR A 302 -8.76 6.79 -11.35
C THR A 302 -8.01 8.11 -11.28
N SER A 303 -8.58 9.16 -11.95
CA SER A 303 -8.01 10.51 -11.97
C SER A 303 -8.13 11.23 -10.62
N LYS A 304 -9.13 10.88 -9.80
CA LYS A 304 -9.46 11.58 -8.54
C LYS A 304 -8.36 11.50 -7.47
N MET A 305 -7.56 10.44 -7.46
CA MET A 305 -6.54 10.26 -6.43
C MET A 305 -5.31 11.14 -6.64
N TYR A 306 -4.99 11.45 -7.89
CA TYR A 306 -3.75 12.12 -8.25
C TYR A 306 -3.88 13.65 -8.35
N MET A 307 -5.01 14.14 -8.87
CA MET A 307 -5.24 15.59 -9.04
C MET A 307 -5.26 16.37 -7.72
N LYS A 308 -5.68 15.72 -6.64
CA LYS A 308 -5.83 16.36 -5.33
C LYS A 308 -4.50 16.58 -4.61
N ASP A 309 -3.49 15.78 -4.97
CA ASP A 309 -2.20 15.76 -4.27
C ASP A 309 -1.09 16.55 -5.03
N ILE A 310 -1.21 16.74 -6.36
CA ILE A 310 -0.20 17.41 -7.18
C ILE A 310 -0.57 18.85 -7.58
N LEU A 311 -1.86 19.18 -7.69
CA LEU A 311 -2.32 20.50 -8.14
C LEU A 311 -2.84 21.39 -7.01
N SER A 312 -2.73 20.98 -5.77
CA SER A 312 -3.08 21.75 -4.57
C SER A 312 -1.85 22.28 -3.85
#